data_97f4b83cd1a88e7e32225745f63faa70
#
_entry.id   97f4b83cd1a88e7e32225745f63faa70
#
_cell.length_a   1.000
_cell.length_b   1.000
_cell.length_c   1.000
_cell.angle_alpha   90.00
_cell.angle_beta   90.00
_cell.angle_gamma   90.00
#
_symmetry.space_group_name_H-M   'P 1'
#
loop_
_entity.id
_entity.type
_entity.pdbx_description
1 polymer ?
#
loop_
_entity_poly.entity_id
_entity_poly.type
_entity_poly.pdbx_seq_one_letter_code
_entity_poly.pdbx_strand_id
1 'polypeptide(L)'
;MGPPFAPITAERLEEGGIHWPCPRPDHPGTEVLHLDRFPSGLGHVRPVPFQEPKKATTNYPYLLVPGTLLYHSGTTTTMAAGLNEVAPTAQAEVHPEDAEKLQLATGDWVKMTSLKGVTEVQVKVTDRSMVGTVFVPTHYREVPVNGLVSYDPVKEKGVTYIDMEKIERIEFEEKPGESQVSKLKKTVQEIQEKKRRAATEAGPEVTGG
;
A
#
# COMPACT_ATOMS: atom_id res chain seq x y z
N MET A 1 8.16 19.97 25.19
CA MET A 1 6.86 20.22 24.54
C MET A 1 6.82 21.65 24.04
N GLY A 2 6.13 21.93 22.92
CA GLY A 2 5.95 23.30 22.44
C GLY A 2 5.08 24.15 23.40
N PRO A 3 5.19 25.49 23.35
CA PRO A 3 4.50 26.38 24.28
C PRO A 3 3.00 26.12 24.46
N PRO A 4 2.21 25.77 23.42
CA PRO A 4 0.78 25.53 23.57
C PRO A 4 0.40 24.28 24.36
N PHE A 5 1.32 23.36 24.59
CA PHE A 5 1.11 22.12 25.33
C PHE A 5 1.78 22.10 26.72
N ALA A 6 2.73 22.99 26.96
CA ALA A 6 3.52 22.98 28.20
C ALA A 6 2.67 23.02 29.49
N PRO A 7 1.56 23.77 29.53
CA PRO A 7 0.68 23.82 30.69
C PRO A 7 -0.32 22.66 30.83
N ILE A 8 -0.37 21.73 29.88
CA ILE A 8 -1.21 20.55 29.96
C ILE A 8 -0.40 19.45 30.68
N THR A 9 -0.55 19.39 31.99
CA THR A 9 0.16 18.43 32.86
C THR A 9 -0.75 17.26 33.24
N ALA A 10 -0.16 16.18 33.75
CA ALA A 10 -0.90 15.00 34.18
C ALA A 10 -1.89 15.36 35.31
N GLU A 11 -1.46 16.18 36.28
CA GLU A 11 -2.29 16.61 37.41
C GLU A 11 -3.52 17.37 36.97
N ARG A 12 -3.39 18.24 35.97
CA ARG A 12 -4.53 18.98 35.41
C ARG A 12 -5.49 18.10 34.60
N LEU A 13 -4.97 17.05 33.97
CA LEU A 13 -5.76 16.09 33.22
C LEU A 13 -6.55 15.12 34.13
N GLU A 14 -6.14 14.96 35.38
CA GLU A 14 -6.91 14.20 36.38
C GLU A 14 -8.24 14.88 36.75
N GLU A 15 -8.29 16.22 36.63
CA GLU A 15 -9.50 17.00 36.87
C GLU A 15 -10.47 16.99 35.65
N GLY A 16 -9.96 16.59 34.48
CA GLY A 16 -10.71 16.53 33.23
C GLY A 16 -9.89 16.85 32.00
N GLY A 17 -10.51 16.74 30.82
CA GLY A 17 -9.87 17.10 29.55
C GLY A 17 -9.63 18.60 29.42
N ILE A 18 -8.51 18.98 28.78
CA ILE A 18 -8.16 20.39 28.52
C ILE A 18 -8.11 20.61 27.00
N HIS A 19 -8.89 21.58 26.52
CA HIS A 19 -8.86 21.94 25.11
C HIS A 19 -7.55 22.63 24.72
N TRP A 20 -6.93 22.15 23.68
CA TRP A 20 -5.75 22.77 23.07
C TRP A 20 -6.17 23.89 22.10
N PRO A 21 -5.40 24.99 21.98
CA PRO A 21 -4.17 25.33 22.68
C PRO A 21 -4.41 25.85 24.10
N CYS A 22 -3.44 25.55 24.99
CA CYS A 22 -3.41 26.01 26.37
C CYS A 22 -2.07 26.72 26.62
N PRO A 23 -1.97 28.02 26.37
CA PRO A 23 -0.68 28.75 26.32
C PRO A 23 -0.07 29.08 27.68
N ARG A 24 -0.86 29.06 28.79
CA ARG A 24 -0.43 29.42 30.14
C ARG A 24 -0.99 28.46 31.17
N PRO A 25 -0.34 28.29 32.34
CA PRO A 25 -0.77 27.35 33.39
C PRO A 25 -2.18 27.63 33.94
N ASP A 26 -2.58 28.89 33.98
CA ASP A 26 -3.88 29.36 34.43
C ASP A 26 -4.98 29.37 33.35
N HIS A 27 -4.62 29.01 32.11
CA HIS A 27 -5.55 29.03 30.99
C HIS A 27 -6.49 27.82 31.04
N PRO A 28 -7.82 28.00 30.91
CA PRO A 28 -8.79 26.90 31.01
C PRO A 28 -8.76 25.93 29.82
N GLY A 29 -8.07 26.30 28.76
CA GLY A 29 -8.13 25.63 27.45
C GLY A 29 -8.83 26.51 26.43
N THR A 30 -8.78 26.11 25.16
CA THR A 30 -9.38 26.86 24.05
C THR A 30 -10.44 26.00 23.38
N GLU A 31 -11.70 26.16 23.77
CA GLU A 31 -12.82 25.39 23.22
C GLU A 31 -13.08 25.68 21.74
N VAL A 32 -12.90 26.96 21.34
CA VAL A 32 -13.11 27.40 19.96
C VAL A 32 -11.84 28.08 19.45
N LEU A 33 -11.28 27.54 18.37
CA LEU A 33 -10.11 28.12 17.71
C LEU A 33 -10.50 29.37 16.92
N HIS A 34 -9.65 30.41 17.00
CA HIS A 34 -9.78 31.61 16.16
C HIS A 34 -11.15 32.29 16.25
N LEU A 35 -11.64 32.53 17.48
CA LEU A 35 -12.98 33.07 17.72
C LEU A 35 -13.19 34.42 16.99
N ASP A 36 -12.25 35.36 17.08
CA ASP A 36 -12.35 36.68 16.46
C ASP A 36 -11.46 36.83 15.23
N ARG A 37 -10.26 36.28 15.28
CA ARG A 37 -9.27 36.41 14.22
C ARG A 37 -8.16 35.35 14.35
N PHE A 38 -7.42 35.12 13.26
CA PHE A 38 -6.22 34.31 13.33
C PHE A 38 -5.12 34.96 14.18
N PRO A 39 -4.24 34.21 14.84
CA PRO A 39 -3.10 34.80 15.58
C PRO A 39 -2.21 35.70 14.74
N SER A 40 -2.13 35.45 13.43
CA SER A 40 -1.41 36.27 12.44
C SER A 40 -2.21 37.47 11.90
N GLY A 41 -3.44 37.71 12.43
CA GLY A 41 -4.37 38.72 11.95
C GLY A 41 -5.34 38.16 10.90
N LEU A 42 -5.19 38.51 9.64
CA LEU A 42 -5.99 37.99 8.54
C LEU A 42 -5.42 36.67 8.02
N GLY A 43 -6.29 35.83 7.46
CA GLY A 43 -5.88 34.59 6.78
C GLY A 43 -5.04 34.89 5.54
N HIS A 44 -3.94 34.14 5.38
CA HIS A 44 -3.10 34.24 4.19
C HIS A 44 -3.76 33.49 3.04
N VAL A 45 -4.22 34.20 2.02
CA VAL A 45 -4.72 33.60 0.77
C VAL A 45 -3.57 33.59 -0.25
N ARG A 46 -3.21 32.40 -0.70
CA ARG A 46 -2.20 32.21 -1.75
C ARG A 46 -2.83 31.46 -2.92
N PRO A 47 -2.72 31.95 -4.15
CA PRO A 47 -3.17 31.20 -5.29
C PRO A 47 -2.31 29.95 -5.47
N VAL A 48 -2.95 28.80 -5.58
CA VAL A 48 -2.29 27.54 -5.95
C VAL A 48 -2.63 27.27 -7.40
N PRO A 49 -1.66 27.36 -8.31
CA PRO A 49 -1.91 27.08 -9.72
C PRO A 49 -2.29 25.61 -9.90
N PHE A 50 -3.33 25.36 -10.69
CA PHE A 50 -3.69 24.00 -11.09
C PHE A 50 -2.56 23.38 -11.91
N GLN A 51 -2.15 22.19 -11.54
CA GLN A 51 -1.21 21.38 -12.32
C GLN A 51 -1.96 20.17 -12.84
N GLU A 52 -1.92 19.97 -14.16
CA GLU A 52 -2.48 18.76 -14.73
C GLU A 52 -1.79 17.52 -14.15
N PRO A 53 -2.55 16.50 -13.73
CA PRO A 53 -1.97 15.23 -13.33
C PRO A 53 -1.26 14.57 -14.52
N LYS A 54 -0.34 13.66 -14.24
CA LYS A 54 0.24 12.81 -15.28
C LYS A 54 -0.87 12.05 -15.99
N LYS A 55 -0.64 11.73 -17.24
CA LYS A 55 -1.50 10.86 -18.05
C LYS A 55 -0.91 9.46 -18.11
N ALA A 56 -1.79 8.50 -18.34
CA ALA A 56 -1.40 7.13 -18.65
C ALA A 56 -0.41 7.09 -19.83
N THR A 57 0.47 6.14 -19.82
CA THR A 57 1.41 5.86 -20.92
C THR A 57 1.18 4.46 -21.44
N THR A 58 1.75 4.12 -22.59
CA THR A 58 1.66 2.76 -23.14
C THR A 58 2.24 1.72 -22.19
N ASN A 59 3.29 2.07 -21.44
CA ASN A 59 3.94 1.14 -20.51
C ASN A 59 3.23 1.06 -19.15
N TYR A 60 2.43 2.06 -18.79
CA TYR A 60 1.67 2.13 -17.53
C TYR A 60 0.27 2.67 -17.84
N PRO A 61 -0.62 1.83 -18.38
CA PRO A 61 -1.91 2.27 -18.88
C PRO A 61 -2.99 2.46 -17.82
N TYR A 62 -2.84 1.82 -16.64
CA TYR A 62 -3.87 1.79 -15.62
C TYR A 62 -3.58 2.72 -14.45
N LEU A 63 -4.56 3.52 -14.04
CA LEU A 63 -4.48 4.38 -12.87
C LEU A 63 -4.64 3.52 -11.60
N LEU A 64 -3.63 3.52 -10.74
CA LEU A 64 -3.71 2.90 -9.42
C LEU A 64 -4.51 3.78 -8.45
N VAL A 65 -5.54 3.22 -7.85
CA VAL A 65 -6.36 3.86 -6.82
C VAL A 65 -6.17 3.10 -5.50
N PRO A 66 -5.17 3.46 -4.69
CA PRO A 66 -5.00 2.84 -3.38
C PRO A 66 -6.06 3.38 -2.41
N GLY A 67 -6.65 2.50 -1.61
CA GLY A 67 -7.73 2.91 -0.70
C GLY A 67 -7.90 1.97 0.49
N THR A 68 -9.00 2.14 1.20
CA THR A 68 -9.39 1.31 2.34
C THR A 68 -10.69 0.58 2.05
N LEU A 69 -10.84 -0.62 2.62
CA LEU A 69 -12.12 -1.31 2.65
C LEU A 69 -12.93 -0.87 3.87
N LEU A 70 -14.26 -0.94 3.77
CA LEU A 70 -15.17 -0.62 4.87
C LEU A 70 -14.87 -1.45 6.13
N TYR A 71 -14.48 -2.70 5.94
CA TYR A 71 -14.29 -3.67 7.03
C TYR A 71 -12.96 -3.52 7.77
N HIS A 72 -11.98 -2.86 7.17
CA HIS A 72 -10.65 -2.71 7.75
C HIS A 72 -10.24 -1.25 7.92
N SER A 73 -9.60 -0.96 9.06
CA SER A 73 -9.03 0.35 9.39
C SER A 73 -7.55 0.20 9.72
N GLY A 74 -6.73 0.24 8.70
CA GLY A 74 -5.29 0.01 8.81
C GLY A 74 -4.91 -1.47 9.04
N THR A 75 -3.61 -1.73 9.12
CA THR A 75 -3.06 -3.10 9.24
C THR A 75 -3.42 -3.81 10.53
N THR A 76 -3.71 -3.07 11.61
CA THR A 76 -4.05 -3.66 12.92
C THR A 76 -5.34 -4.47 12.87
N THR A 77 -6.32 -4.04 12.09
CA THR A 77 -7.61 -4.74 11.97
C THR A 77 -7.52 -6.08 11.24
N THR A 78 -6.47 -6.32 10.46
CA THR A 78 -6.21 -7.63 9.85
C THR A 78 -5.84 -8.72 10.88
N MET A 79 -5.65 -8.34 12.15
CA MET A 79 -5.48 -9.28 13.27
C MET A 79 -6.80 -9.72 13.89
N ALA A 80 -7.94 -9.13 13.49
CA ALA A 80 -9.26 -9.47 14.00
C ALA A 80 -9.90 -10.60 13.20
N ALA A 81 -10.09 -11.76 13.82
CA ALA A 81 -10.60 -12.97 13.15
C ALA A 81 -11.94 -12.73 12.44
N GLY A 82 -12.91 -12.09 13.08
CA GLY A 82 -14.23 -11.84 12.48
C GLY A 82 -14.19 -10.90 11.26
N LEU A 83 -13.26 -9.94 11.21
CA LEU A 83 -13.09 -9.08 10.05
C LEU A 83 -12.42 -9.84 8.89
N ASN A 84 -11.51 -10.75 9.21
CA ASN A 84 -10.85 -11.60 8.22
C ASN A 84 -11.78 -12.64 7.60
N GLU A 85 -12.89 -13.02 8.26
CA GLU A 85 -13.93 -13.86 7.63
C GLU A 85 -14.63 -13.13 6.48
N VAL A 86 -14.78 -11.80 6.58
CA VAL A 86 -15.47 -10.98 5.59
C VAL A 86 -14.52 -10.51 4.48
N ALA A 87 -13.30 -10.13 4.84
CA ALA A 87 -12.29 -9.59 3.92
C ALA A 87 -10.90 -10.16 4.26
N PRO A 88 -10.61 -11.41 3.88
CA PRO A 88 -9.41 -12.12 4.32
C PRO A 88 -8.12 -11.62 3.67
N THR A 89 -8.18 -11.16 2.44
CA THR A 89 -6.99 -10.83 1.64
C THR A 89 -7.24 -9.61 0.75
N ALA A 90 -6.13 -8.97 0.31
CA ALA A 90 -6.18 -7.93 -0.68
C ALA A 90 -6.59 -8.50 -2.05
N GLN A 91 -7.47 -7.78 -2.73
CA GLN A 91 -7.82 -8.06 -4.12
C GLN A 91 -7.74 -6.76 -4.93
N ALA A 92 -7.15 -6.85 -6.13
CA ALA A 92 -7.18 -5.75 -7.10
C ALA A 92 -8.53 -5.75 -7.81
N GLU A 93 -9.36 -4.75 -7.59
CA GLU A 93 -10.63 -4.61 -8.29
C GLU A 93 -10.37 -4.01 -9.68
N VAL A 94 -10.78 -4.75 -10.72
CA VAL A 94 -10.56 -4.44 -12.14
C VAL A 94 -11.88 -4.45 -12.87
N HIS A 95 -12.11 -3.45 -13.74
CA HIS A 95 -13.33 -3.39 -14.56
C HIS A 95 -13.38 -4.56 -15.56
N PRO A 96 -14.58 -5.13 -15.86
CA PRO A 96 -14.72 -6.25 -16.79
C PRO A 96 -14.09 -6.01 -18.17
N GLU A 97 -14.23 -4.81 -18.75
CA GLU A 97 -13.61 -4.49 -20.03
C GLU A 97 -12.07 -4.53 -20.03
N ASP A 98 -11.46 -4.12 -18.92
CA ASP A 98 -10.00 -4.17 -18.78
C ASP A 98 -9.53 -5.60 -18.46
N ALA A 99 -10.32 -6.35 -17.68
CA ALA A 99 -10.08 -7.76 -17.41
C ALA A 99 -10.13 -8.59 -18.71
N GLU A 100 -11.09 -8.32 -19.60
CA GLU A 100 -11.18 -8.98 -20.90
C GLU A 100 -9.93 -8.72 -21.76
N LYS A 101 -9.50 -7.44 -21.88
CA LYS A 101 -8.28 -7.07 -22.61
C LYS A 101 -7.02 -7.77 -22.09
N LEU A 102 -6.94 -7.97 -20.78
CA LEU A 102 -5.81 -8.63 -20.11
C LEU A 102 -5.99 -10.14 -19.94
N GLN A 103 -7.12 -10.71 -20.40
CA GLN A 103 -7.47 -12.12 -20.23
C GLN A 103 -7.46 -12.57 -18.76
N LEU A 104 -8.00 -11.71 -17.88
CA LEU A 104 -8.05 -11.94 -16.44
C LEU A 104 -9.43 -12.40 -15.99
N ALA A 105 -9.44 -13.33 -15.05
CA ALA A 105 -10.63 -13.74 -14.31
C ALA A 105 -10.48 -13.44 -12.81
N THR A 106 -11.59 -13.39 -12.09
CA THR A 106 -11.55 -13.30 -10.64
C THR A 106 -10.81 -14.50 -10.05
N GLY A 107 -9.83 -14.23 -9.18
CA GLY A 107 -8.95 -15.22 -8.58
C GLY A 107 -7.59 -15.36 -9.27
N ASP A 108 -7.43 -14.85 -10.49
CA ASP A 108 -6.12 -14.83 -11.16
C ASP A 108 -5.12 -13.96 -10.37
N TRP A 109 -3.86 -14.32 -10.44
CA TRP A 109 -2.78 -13.52 -9.91
C TRP A 109 -2.21 -12.60 -10.97
N VAL A 110 -1.93 -11.36 -10.57
CA VAL A 110 -1.27 -10.37 -11.41
C VAL A 110 -0.07 -9.77 -10.70
N LYS A 111 0.96 -9.50 -11.49
CA LYS A 111 2.08 -8.66 -11.10
C LYS A 111 1.77 -7.22 -11.52
N MET A 112 1.63 -6.34 -10.56
CA MET A 112 1.48 -4.91 -10.78
C MET A 112 2.83 -4.24 -10.71
N THR A 113 3.17 -3.46 -11.73
CA THR A 113 4.44 -2.74 -11.84
C THR A 113 4.19 -1.25 -11.98
N SER A 114 4.91 -0.45 -11.23
CA SER A 114 4.97 1.01 -11.38
C SER A 114 6.41 1.47 -11.60
N LEU A 115 6.62 2.77 -11.77
CA LEU A 115 7.98 3.36 -11.78
C LEU A 115 8.73 3.19 -10.45
N LYS A 116 8.06 2.83 -9.36
CA LYS A 116 8.62 2.76 -8.01
C LYS A 116 8.83 1.35 -7.50
N GLY A 117 8.03 0.42 -7.93
CA GLY A 117 8.11 -0.93 -7.41
C GLY A 117 7.18 -1.90 -8.11
N VAL A 118 7.14 -3.09 -7.54
CA VAL A 118 6.36 -4.23 -8.03
C VAL A 118 5.66 -4.87 -6.83
N THR A 119 4.42 -5.33 -7.04
CA THR A 119 3.70 -6.17 -6.07
C THR A 119 2.83 -7.18 -6.81
N GLU A 120 2.48 -8.26 -6.13
CA GLU A 120 1.58 -9.28 -6.64
C GLU A 120 0.27 -9.27 -5.85
N VAL A 121 -0.85 -9.49 -6.54
CA VAL A 121 -2.17 -9.48 -5.92
C VAL A 121 -3.14 -10.33 -6.73
N GLN A 122 -4.17 -10.88 -6.07
CA GLN A 122 -5.28 -11.52 -6.75
C GLN A 122 -6.24 -10.50 -7.35
N VAL A 123 -6.79 -10.83 -8.52
CA VAL A 123 -7.77 -10.00 -9.22
C VAL A 123 -9.18 -10.32 -8.74
N LYS A 124 -9.98 -9.27 -8.63
CA LYS A 124 -11.44 -9.35 -8.53
C LYS A 124 -12.05 -8.51 -9.65
N VAL A 125 -12.67 -9.19 -10.61
CA VAL A 125 -13.37 -8.51 -11.70
C VAL A 125 -14.72 -7.98 -11.20
N THR A 126 -14.92 -6.67 -11.34
CA THR A 126 -16.13 -6.01 -10.85
C THR A 126 -16.40 -4.70 -11.60
N ASP A 127 -17.67 -4.38 -11.84
CA ASP A 127 -18.14 -3.12 -12.43
C ASP A 127 -18.10 -1.93 -11.46
N ARG A 128 -17.69 -2.15 -10.22
CA ARG A 128 -17.49 -1.08 -9.22
C ARG A 128 -16.28 -0.21 -9.53
N SER A 129 -15.27 -0.75 -10.22
CA SER A 129 -14.11 0.00 -10.72
C SER A 129 -14.43 0.66 -12.05
N MET A 130 -13.86 1.83 -12.31
CA MET A 130 -13.97 2.48 -13.61
C MET A 130 -12.96 1.87 -14.60
N VAL A 131 -13.31 1.88 -15.89
CA VAL A 131 -12.40 1.46 -16.96
C VAL A 131 -11.10 2.25 -16.88
N GLY A 132 -9.97 1.57 -17.04
CA GLY A 132 -8.64 2.15 -16.93
C GLY A 132 -8.17 2.44 -15.50
N THR A 133 -8.92 1.99 -14.47
CA THR A 133 -8.53 2.14 -13.07
C THR A 133 -8.44 0.79 -12.36
N VAL A 134 -7.54 0.69 -11.38
CA VAL A 134 -7.38 -0.48 -10.54
C VAL A 134 -7.40 -0.04 -9.08
N PHE A 135 -8.42 -0.47 -8.34
CA PHE A 135 -8.49 -0.23 -6.91
C PHE A 135 -7.78 -1.36 -6.16
N VAL A 136 -6.94 -0.99 -5.18
CA VAL A 136 -6.25 -1.96 -4.33
C VAL A 136 -6.25 -1.48 -2.87
N PRO A 137 -6.69 -2.31 -1.91
CA PRO A 137 -6.67 -1.93 -0.50
C PRO A 137 -5.26 -1.89 0.06
N THR A 138 -4.97 -0.87 0.89
CA THR A 138 -3.62 -0.54 1.37
C THR A 138 -3.22 -1.18 2.70
N HIS A 139 -4.15 -1.80 3.41
CA HIS A 139 -3.94 -2.25 4.79
C HIS A 139 -3.44 -3.71 4.92
N TYR A 140 -3.30 -4.44 3.83
CA TYR A 140 -2.77 -5.80 3.83
C TYR A 140 -1.24 -5.81 3.70
N ARG A 141 -0.57 -6.51 4.61
CA ARG A 141 0.90 -6.57 4.67
C ARG A 141 1.50 -7.35 3.51
N GLU A 142 0.78 -8.37 3.05
CA GLU A 142 1.18 -9.26 1.95
C GLU A 142 1.13 -8.57 0.59
N VAL A 143 0.38 -7.46 0.47
CA VAL A 143 0.28 -6.66 -0.76
C VAL A 143 0.69 -5.21 -0.45
N PRO A 144 1.98 -4.89 -0.48
CA PRO A 144 2.50 -3.57 -0.09
C PRO A 144 2.26 -2.52 -1.18
N VAL A 145 1.01 -2.15 -1.42
CA VAL A 145 0.57 -1.20 -2.46
C VAL A 145 1.28 0.15 -2.36
N ASN A 146 1.58 0.60 -1.14
CA ASN A 146 2.31 1.85 -0.93
C ASN A 146 3.72 1.85 -1.54
N GLY A 147 4.32 0.68 -1.79
CA GLY A 147 5.58 0.54 -2.52
C GLY A 147 5.49 0.91 -4.00
N LEU A 148 4.28 0.90 -4.56
CA LEU A 148 4.03 1.32 -5.95
C LEU A 148 3.84 2.82 -6.08
N VAL A 149 3.42 3.51 -4.99
CA VAL A 149 3.01 4.91 -5.02
C VAL A 149 4.23 5.82 -4.89
N SER A 150 4.30 6.85 -5.70
CA SER A 150 5.28 7.91 -5.55
C SER A 150 4.74 9.01 -4.65
N TYR A 151 5.53 9.38 -3.66
CA TYR A 151 5.24 10.51 -2.76
C TYR A 151 5.89 11.83 -3.22
N ASP A 152 6.49 11.85 -4.41
CA ASP A 152 7.04 13.07 -4.98
C ASP A 152 5.93 13.87 -5.69
N PRO A 153 5.34 14.90 -5.05
CA PRO A 153 4.23 15.64 -5.63
C PRO A 153 4.65 16.46 -6.85
N VAL A 154 5.94 16.73 -7.01
CA VAL A 154 6.47 17.48 -8.14
C VAL A 154 6.65 16.59 -9.37
N LYS A 155 7.25 15.41 -9.17
CA LYS A 155 7.54 14.48 -10.27
C LYS A 155 6.34 13.66 -10.70
N GLU A 156 5.56 13.16 -9.72
CA GLU A 156 4.44 12.25 -9.97
C GLU A 156 3.08 12.95 -10.02
N LYS A 157 3.03 14.25 -9.66
CA LYS A 157 1.78 15.05 -9.68
C LYS A 157 0.60 14.38 -8.98
N GLY A 158 0.89 13.59 -7.93
CA GLY A 158 -0.12 12.99 -7.08
C GLY A 158 -0.86 11.77 -7.65
N VAL A 159 -0.50 11.26 -8.82
CA VAL A 159 -1.11 10.07 -9.41
C VAL A 159 -0.05 9.02 -9.77
N THR A 160 -0.41 7.76 -9.63
CA THR A 160 0.45 6.62 -9.98
C THR A 160 -0.25 5.78 -11.03
N TYR A 161 0.46 5.50 -12.12
CA TYR A 161 0.03 4.56 -13.15
C TYR A 161 0.84 3.27 -13.05
N ILE A 162 0.18 2.17 -13.36
CA ILE A 162 0.72 0.81 -13.29
C ILE A 162 0.51 0.05 -14.59
N ASP A 163 1.33 -0.95 -14.78
CA ASP A 163 1.10 -2.07 -15.68
C ASP A 163 0.65 -3.30 -14.90
N MET A 164 -0.10 -4.20 -15.54
CA MET A 164 -0.57 -5.45 -14.98
C MET A 164 -0.25 -6.60 -15.92
N GLU A 165 0.42 -7.61 -15.40
CA GLU A 165 0.77 -8.84 -16.10
C GLU A 165 0.21 -10.04 -15.35
N LYS A 166 -0.55 -10.90 -16.06
CA LYS A 166 -1.02 -12.16 -15.48
C LYS A 166 0.17 -13.06 -15.17
N ILE A 167 0.18 -13.62 -13.97
CA ILE A 167 1.22 -14.57 -13.54
C ILE A 167 0.60 -15.88 -13.06
N GLU A 168 1.30 -16.96 -13.30
CA GLU A 168 1.00 -18.24 -12.68
C GLU A 168 1.71 -18.33 -11.33
N ARG A 169 0.96 -18.39 -10.26
CA ARG A 169 1.51 -18.61 -8.93
C ARG A 169 1.44 -20.08 -8.60
N ILE A 170 2.59 -20.70 -8.38
CA ILE A 170 2.64 -22.08 -7.88
C ILE A 170 2.23 -22.02 -6.40
N GLU A 171 1.00 -22.39 -6.10
CA GLU A 171 0.56 -22.58 -4.72
C GLU A 171 1.25 -23.81 -4.16
N PHE A 172 2.14 -23.60 -3.21
CA PHE A 172 2.64 -24.70 -2.41
C PHE A 172 1.56 -25.07 -1.39
N GLU A 173 0.97 -26.24 -1.52
CA GLU A 173 0.04 -26.77 -0.51
C GLU A 173 0.70 -26.72 0.87
N GLU A 174 0.11 -25.98 1.79
CA GLU A 174 0.55 -25.95 3.18
C GLU A 174 0.26 -27.28 3.85
N LYS A 175 1.27 -28.11 4.00
CA LYS A 175 1.16 -29.27 4.87
C LYS A 175 1.10 -28.80 6.34
N PRO A 176 0.08 -29.22 7.09
CA PRO A 176 -0.03 -28.84 8.51
C PRO A 176 1.23 -29.27 9.27
N GLY A 177 1.91 -28.33 9.90
CA GLY A 177 3.08 -28.56 10.76
C GLY A 177 4.45 -28.15 10.24
N GLU A 178 4.59 -27.68 8.99
CA GLU A 178 5.87 -27.14 8.50
C GLU A 178 5.94 -25.61 8.67
N SER A 179 6.93 -25.13 9.42
CA SER A 179 7.16 -23.69 9.57
C SER A 179 7.65 -23.08 8.24
N GLN A 180 7.31 -21.82 7.96
CA GLN A 180 7.78 -21.10 6.75
C GLN A 180 9.31 -21.11 6.60
N VAL A 181 10.04 -21.15 7.73
CA VAL A 181 11.51 -21.21 7.76
C VAL A 181 12.02 -22.57 7.27
N SER A 182 11.34 -23.69 7.59
CA SER A 182 11.73 -25.02 7.11
C SER A 182 11.46 -25.19 5.62
N LYS A 183 10.38 -24.59 5.10
CA LYS A 183 10.07 -24.57 3.67
C LYS A 183 11.12 -23.79 2.86
N LEU A 184 11.46 -22.58 3.35
CA LEU A 184 12.50 -21.77 2.71
C LEU A 184 13.85 -22.52 2.64
N LYS A 185 14.22 -23.20 3.70
CA LYS A 185 15.46 -24.01 3.74
C LYS A 185 15.44 -25.14 2.72
N LYS A 186 14.32 -25.88 2.59
CA LYS A 186 14.18 -26.95 1.58
C LYS A 186 14.28 -26.40 0.17
N THR A 187 13.55 -25.31 -0.14
CA THR A 187 13.58 -24.68 -1.48
C THR A 187 14.98 -24.16 -1.84
N VAL A 188 15.69 -23.55 -0.88
CA VAL A 188 17.08 -23.11 -1.10
C VAL A 188 18.01 -24.29 -1.34
N GLN A 189 17.85 -25.39 -0.63
CA GLN A 189 18.63 -26.62 -0.85
C GLN A 189 18.38 -27.24 -2.22
N GLU A 190 17.12 -27.33 -2.64
CA GLU A 190 16.76 -27.85 -3.99
C GLU A 190 17.33 -26.99 -5.12
N ILE A 191 17.30 -25.65 -4.98
CA ILE A 191 17.89 -24.73 -5.94
C ILE A 191 19.42 -24.91 -5.98
N GLN A 192 20.07 -25.07 -4.83
CA GLN A 192 21.50 -25.30 -4.74
C GLN A 192 21.91 -26.64 -5.36
N GLU A 193 21.13 -27.70 -5.12
CA GLU A 193 21.37 -29.01 -5.75
C GLU A 193 21.18 -28.99 -7.27
N LYS A 194 20.11 -28.31 -7.76
CA LYS A 194 19.92 -28.12 -9.21
C LYS A 194 21.08 -27.38 -9.84
N LYS A 195 21.55 -26.30 -9.21
CA LYS A 195 22.76 -25.57 -9.71
C LYS A 195 23.99 -26.41 -9.69
N ARG A 196 24.19 -27.27 -8.69
CA ARG A 196 25.33 -28.17 -8.57
C ARG A 196 25.30 -29.26 -9.64
N ARG A 197 24.12 -29.85 -9.94
CA ARG A 197 23.96 -30.83 -11.02
C ARG A 197 24.21 -30.19 -12.39
N ALA A 198 23.68 -29.02 -12.67
CA ALA A 198 23.92 -28.29 -13.91
C ALA A 198 25.38 -27.90 -14.10
N ALA A 199 26.11 -27.56 -13.02
CA ALA A 199 27.54 -27.27 -13.07
C ALA A 199 28.39 -28.53 -13.26
N THR A 200 27.90 -29.71 -12.86
CA THR A 200 28.60 -31.00 -13.07
C THR A 200 28.37 -31.54 -14.47
N GLU A 201 27.23 -31.26 -15.08
CA GLU A 201 26.90 -31.61 -16.48
C GLU A 201 27.57 -30.70 -17.51
N ALA A 202 27.89 -29.47 -17.16
CA ALA A 202 28.73 -28.56 -17.95
C ALA A 202 30.22 -28.88 -17.67
N GLY A 203 30.71 -29.96 -18.22
CA GLY A 203 32.10 -30.43 -18.05
C GLY A 203 33.14 -29.33 -18.29
N PRO A 204 34.40 -29.51 -17.83
CA PRO A 204 35.44 -28.50 -17.94
C PRO A 204 35.68 -28.14 -19.40
N GLU A 205 35.53 -26.84 -19.73
CA GLU A 205 35.99 -26.32 -21.03
C GLU A 205 37.47 -26.68 -21.20
N VAL A 206 37.72 -27.54 -22.16
CA VAL A 206 39.08 -27.85 -22.61
C VAL A 206 39.62 -26.61 -23.32
N THR A 207 40.35 -25.77 -22.58
CA THR A 207 41.22 -24.78 -23.19
C THR A 207 42.43 -25.54 -23.78
N GLY A 208 42.34 -25.86 -25.05
CA GLY A 208 43.41 -26.42 -25.84
C GLY A 208 44.03 -25.36 -26.74
N GLY A 209 45.36 -25.25 -26.68
CA GLY A 209 46.17 -24.70 -27.72
C GLY A 209 46.55 -23.24 -27.61
#